data_ffb11be4594a6d524d4bef4bba0243d2
#
_entry.id   ffb11be4594a6d524d4bef4bba0243d2
#
_cell.length_a   1.000
_cell.length_b   1.000
_cell.length_c   1.000
_cell.angle_alpha   90.00
_cell.angle_beta   90.00
_cell.angle_gamma   90.00
#
_symmetry.space_group_name_H-M   'P 1'
#
loop_
_entity.id
_entity.type
_entity.pdbx_description
1 polymer ?
#
loop_
_entity_poly.entity_id
_entity_poly.type
_entity_poly.pdbx_seq_one_letter_code
_entity_poly.pdbx_strand_id
1 'polypeptide(L)'
;MLNNIKNLSLTKKLVYKIVFFIFCLIPFFSGLDSIPPLDRDESRFVQSTYQMIETNDYINIKFLDEIRAKKPIGIYWAQSIFANIFGEDKISSYRYVSTLGALITILVLWKFSQILFGQKASLFVVSASMISLLFIFESHVAKTDTLLLSFITFQQYLLLKIILNKKKSILFDLIIPISMWLVLGIGFLIKGPISIVVFIFTLSSYVLWNKDINLLKNIRPFWGIICFMIIVLPWVFIIQKTTDGLFFQKAINEDFLPKLLSEQESHGGYPGYYFLISSLIFWPLASFFPLAFFFVKNNLNNLGIRFLICWLVPFWIIIELIPTKLFHYPLPIFSPLILIVAGTMIYFENNKLNLKSFISKSAVFLF
;
A
#
# COMPACT_ATOMS: atom_id res chain seq x y z
N MET A 1 11.46 14.19 -27.82
CA MET A 1 10.02 14.35 -27.56
C MET A 1 9.69 15.38 -26.48
N LEU A 2 10.34 15.36 -25.32
CA LEU A 2 10.09 16.31 -24.21
C LEU A 2 10.38 17.79 -24.54
N ASN A 3 11.33 18.09 -25.40
CA ASN A 3 11.65 19.47 -25.82
C ASN A 3 10.56 20.11 -26.69
N ASN A 4 9.81 19.31 -27.46
CA ASN A 4 8.70 19.80 -28.29
C ASN A 4 7.47 20.18 -27.45
N ILE A 5 7.29 19.58 -26.26
CA ILE A 5 6.16 19.86 -25.37
C ILE A 5 6.31 21.21 -24.67
N LYS A 6 7.55 21.70 -24.46
CA LYS A 6 7.79 23.01 -23.85
C LYS A 6 7.25 24.18 -24.66
N ASN A 7 7.20 24.04 -25.99
CA ASN A 7 6.80 25.10 -26.93
C ASN A 7 5.31 25.04 -27.32
N LEU A 8 4.52 24.14 -26.76
CA LEU A 8 3.09 24.02 -27.02
C LEU A 8 2.27 25.11 -26.29
N SER A 9 1.16 25.53 -26.91
CA SER A 9 0.18 26.40 -26.25
C SER A 9 -0.36 25.76 -24.96
N LEU A 10 -0.84 26.56 -24.03
CA LEU A 10 -1.36 26.09 -22.72
C LEU A 10 -2.47 25.06 -22.90
N THR A 11 -3.36 25.24 -23.89
CA THR A 11 -4.44 24.33 -24.24
C THR A 11 -3.93 22.97 -24.71
N LYS A 12 -2.92 22.94 -25.59
CA LYS A 12 -2.32 21.69 -26.05
C LYS A 12 -1.63 20.93 -24.90
N LYS A 13 -0.93 21.65 -24.01
CA LYS A 13 -0.33 21.02 -22.81
C LYS A 13 -1.39 20.39 -21.89
N LEU A 14 -2.53 21.05 -21.74
CA LEU A 14 -3.63 20.51 -20.94
C LEU A 14 -4.23 19.25 -21.59
N VAL A 15 -4.48 19.28 -22.89
CA VAL A 15 -4.97 18.11 -23.65
C VAL A 15 -4.03 16.91 -23.51
N TYR A 16 -2.72 17.10 -23.70
CA TYR A 16 -1.76 16.01 -23.51
C TYR A 16 -1.76 15.44 -22.08
N LYS A 17 -1.91 16.28 -21.07
CA LYS A 17 -2.02 15.81 -19.68
C LYS A 17 -3.29 15.00 -19.45
N ILE A 18 -4.42 15.46 -19.99
CA ILE A 18 -5.71 14.75 -19.88
C ILE A 18 -5.64 13.39 -20.60
N VAL A 19 -5.14 13.38 -21.85
CA VAL A 19 -4.98 12.13 -22.62
C VAL A 19 -4.04 11.16 -21.90
N PHE A 20 -2.92 11.65 -21.40
CA PHE A 20 -2.00 10.82 -20.59
C PHE A 20 -2.69 10.27 -19.33
N PHE A 21 -3.44 11.11 -18.62
CA PHE A 21 -4.18 10.68 -17.44
C PHE A 21 -5.24 9.62 -17.77
N ILE A 22 -6.04 9.83 -18.82
CA ILE A 22 -7.02 8.84 -19.29
C ILE A 22 -6.33 7.52 -19.66
N PHE A 23 -5.22 7.59 -20.39
CA PHE A 23 -4.43 6.41 -20.75
C PHE A 23 -3.92 5.66 -19.50
N CYS A 24 -3.55 6.41 -18.44
CA CYS A 24 -3.15 5.84 -17.16
C CYS A 24 -4.28 5.09 -16.43
N LEU A 25 -5.55 5.41 -16.67
CA LEU A 25 -6.70 4.77 -16.04
C LEU A 25 -7.07 3.45 -16.72
N ILE A 26 -6.82 3.30 -18.03
CA ILE A 26 -7.23 2.11 -18.80
C ILE A 26 -6.82 0.79 -18.13
N PRO A 27 -5.56 0.57 -17.69
CA PRO A 27 -5.17 -0.69 -17.07
C PRO A 27 -5.94 -1.05 -15.80
N PHE A 28 -6.50 -0.08 -15.09
CA PHE A 28 -7.19 -0.28 -13.83
C PHE A 28 -8.70 -0.52 -13.97
N PHE A 29 -9.29 -0.16 -15.08
CA PHE A 29 -10.72 -0.34 -15.32
C PHE A 29 -11.04 -1.42 -16.36
N SER A 30 -10.05 -1.87 -17.13
CA SER A 30 -10.26 -2.88 -18.16
C SER A 30 -10.52 -4.25 -17.54
N GLY A 31 -11.58 -4.92 -17.93
CA GLY A 31 -11.84 -6.31 -17.55
C GLY A 31 -12.43 -6.52 -16.16
N LEU A 32 -12.79 -5.47 -15.41
CA LEU A 32 -13.31 -5.61 -14.06
C LEU A 32 -14.56 -6.48 -13.96
N ASP A 33 -15.40 -6.48 -14.98
CA ASP A 33 -16.67 -7.23 -15.00
C ASP A 33 -16.59 -8.54 -15.79
N SER A 34 -15.63 -8.62 -16.73
CA SER A 34 -15.50 -9.78 -17.61
C SER A 34 -14.67 -10.92 -17.04
N ILE A 35 -13.85 -10.65 -16.03
CA ILE A 35 -13.03 -11.67 -15.36
C ILE A 35 -13.85 -12.27 -14.21
N PRO A 36 -14.08 -13.60 -14.17
CA PRO A 36 -14.77 -14.24 -13.05
C PRO A 36 -14.00 -14.06 -11.74
N PRO A 37 -14.61 -14.33 -10.55
CA PRO A 37 -13.88 -14.31 -9.29
C PRO A 37 -12.66 -15.21 -9.35
N LEU A 38 -11.47 -14.65 -9.05
CA LEU A 38 -10.18 -15.32 -9.30
C LEU A 38 -9.81 -16.32 -8.21
N ASP A 39 -10.31 -16.12 -6.98
CA ASP A 39 -10.03 -17.03 -5.88
C ASP A 39 -11.17 -17.09 -4.84
N ARG A 40 -11.01 -18.02 -3.90
CA ARG A 40 -11.96 -18.21 -2.80
C ARG A 40 -12.12 -16.97 -1.93
N ASP A 41 -11.06 -16.23 -1.72
CA ASP A 41 -11.12 -15.04 -0.84
C ASP A 41 -11.92 -13.93 -1.49
N GLU A 42 -11.74 -13.68 -2.79
CA GLU A 42 -12.56 -12.70 -3.52
C GLU A 42 -14.05 -13.04 -3.43
N SER A 43 -14.43 -14.28 -3.73
CA SER A 43 -15.82 -14.73 -3.66
C SER A 43 -16.41 -14.55 -2.26
N ARG A 44 -15.63 -14.85 -1.22
CA ARG A 44 -16.06 -14.71 0.17
C ARG A 44 -16.22 -13.26 0.60
N PHE A 45 -15.37 -12.33 0.12
CA PHE A 45 -15.54 -10.91 0.39
C PHE A 45 -16.81 -10.37 -0.27
N VAL A 46 -17.01 -10.70 -1.53
CA VAL A 46 -18.20 -10.30 -2.30
C VAL A 46 -19.48 -10.83 -1.65
N GLN A 47 -19.54 -12.14 -1.37
CA GLN A 47 -20.70 -12.77 -0.74
C GLN A 47 -21.02 -12.18 0.63
N SER A 48 -20.01 -11.95 1.47
CA SER A 48 -20.22 -11.35 2.79
C SER A 48 -20.72 -9.91 2.70
N THR A 49 -20.24 -9.14 1.71
CA THR A 49 -20.72 -7.77 1.48
C THR A 49 -22.14 -7.77 0.90
N TYR A 50 -22.43 -8.65 -0.05
CA TYR A 50 -23.77 -8.83 -0.61
C TYR A 50 -24.78 -9.16 0.48
N GLN A 51 -24.47 -10.12 1.34
CA GLN A 51 -25.31 -10.52 2.47
C GLN A 51 -25.49 -9.38 3.50
N MET A 52 -24.46 -8.56 3.71
CA MET A 52 -24.55 -7.35 4.56
C MET A 52 -25.58 -6.35 4.01
N ILE A 53 -25.63 -6.15 2.71
CA ILE A 53 -26.57 -5.26 2.03
C ILE A 53 -27.98 -5.87 2.11
N GLU A 54 -28.14 -7.14 1.74
CA GLU A 54 -29.42 -7.85 1.74
C GLU A 54 -30.10 -7.85 3.11
N THR A 55 -29.31 -8.07 4.17
CA THR A 55 -29.84 -8.13 5.55
C THR A 55 -29.87 -6.77 6.24
N ASN A 56 -29.33 -5.70 5.64
CA ASN A 56 -29.12 -4.39 6.27
C ASN A 56 -28.32 -4.45 7.58
N ASP A 57 -27.51 -5.51 7.79
CA ASP A 57 -26.64 -5.66 8.95
C ASP A 57 -25.22 -5.21 8.63
N TYR A 58 -24.94 -3.92 8.83
CA TYR A 58 -23.62 -3.29 8.56
C TYR A 58 -22.64 -3.41 9.72
N ILE A 59 -22.91 -4.27 10.70
CA ILE A 59 -22.07 -4.48 11.88
C ILE A 59 -21.47 -5.88 11.88
N ASN A 60 -22.33 -6.90 11.75
CA ASN A 60 -21.90 -8.29 11.78
C ASN A 60 -21.45 -8.76 10.40
N ILE A 61 -20.26 -9.33 10.35
CA ILE A 61 -19.72 -9.88 9.12
C ILE A 61 -20.07 -11.36 9.07
N LYS A 62 -20.92 -11.75 8.13
CA LYS A 62 -21.37 -13.13 7.93
C LYS A 62 -20.92 -13.65 6.57
N PHE A 63 -20.69 -14.94 6.49
CA PHE A 63 -20.54 -15.68 5.27
C PHE A 63 -21.47 -16.90 5.36
N LEU A 64 -22.56 -16.87 4.62
CA LEU A 64 -23.71 -17.77 4.80
C LEU A 64 -24.24 -17.67 6.24
N ASP A 65 -24.30 -18.77 6.96
CA ASP A 65 -24.84 -18.82 8.32
C ASP A 65 -23.78 -18.58 9.41
N GLU A 66 -22.50 -18.40 9.02
CA GLU A 66 -21.40 -18.29 9.97
C GLU A 66 -20.86 -16.86 10.12
N ILE A 67 -20.36 -16.53 11.33
CA ILE A 67 -19.61 -15.30 11.57
C ILE A 67 -18.25 -15.41 10.85
N ARG A 68 -18.00 -14.50 9.92
CA ARG A 68 -16.72 -14.39 9.21
C ARG A 68 -15.74 -13.47 9.93
N ALA A 69 -14.94 -14.02 10.82
CA ALA A 69 -13.99 -13.28 11.64
C ALA A 69 -12.56 -13.22 11.01
N LYS A 70 -12.47 -13.05 9.69
CA LYS A 70 -11.17 -13.05 8.98
C LYS A 70 -10.57 -11.66 8.83
N LYS A 71 -11.40 -10.63 8.67
CA LYS A 71 -10.99 -9.22 8.50
C LYS A 71 -11.97 -8.28 9.19
N PRO A 72 -11.50 -7.08 9.62
CA PRO A 72 -12.38 -6.05 10.15
C PRO A 72 -13.35 -5.48 9.11
N ILE A 73 -14.26 -4.64 9.55
CA ILE A 73 -15.44 -4.18 8.80
C ILE A 73 -15.14 -3.27 7.61
N GLY A 74 -14.00 -2.55 7.61
CA GLY A 74 -13.78 -1.42 6.70
C GLY A 74 -13.83 -1.78 5.22
N ILE A 75 -13.39 -2.96 4.83
CA ILE A 75 -13.48 -3.40 3.42
C ILE A 75 -14.94 -3.63 3.01
N TYR A 76 -15.75 -4.22 3.87
CA TYR A 76 -17.17 -4.51 3.59
C TYR A 76 -17.98 -3.23 3.49
N TRP A 77 -17.74 -2.23 4.35
CA TRP A 77 -18.36 -0.91 4.22
C TRP A 77 -17.97 -0.22 2.90
N ALA A 78 -16.69 -0.27 2.55
CA ALA A 78 -16.24 0.31 1.27
C ALA A 78 -16.90 -0.38 0.07
N GLN A 79 -16.95 -1.72 0.07
CA GLN A 79 -17.59 -2.49 -1.02
C GLN A 79 -19.09 -2.24 -1.09
N SER A 80 -19.80 -2.19 0.06
CA SER A 80 -21.26 -1.95 0.08
C SER A 80 -21.63 -0.59 -0.51
N ILE A 81 -20.85 0.47 -0.26
CA ILE A 81 -21.08 1.78 -0.86
C ILE A 81 -21.04 1.69 -2.41
N PHE A 82 -20.04 1.02 -2.97
CA PHE A 82 -19.92 0.90 -4.43
C PHE A 82 -20.97 -0.06 -5.01
N ALA A 83 -21.30 -1.15 -4.33
CA ALA A 83 -22.33 -2.08 -4.74
C ALA A 83 -23.73 -1.41 -4.79
N ASN A 84 -24.08 -0.62 -3.77
CA ASN A 84 -25.32 0.16 -3.75
C ASN A 84 -25.41 1.21 -4.88
N ILE A 85 -24.26 1.75 -5.34
CA ILE A 85 -24.24 2.78 -6.40
C ILE A 85 -24.26 2.15 -7.80
N PHE A 86 -23.47 1.08 -8.02
CA PHE A 86 -23.19 0.55 -9.36
C PHE A 86 -23.91 -0.77 -9.66
N GLY A 87 -24.63 -1.34 -8.68
CA GLY A 87 -25.38 -2.58 -8.77
C GLY A 87 -24.74 -3.74 -8.02
N GLU A 88 -25.53 -4.41 -7.22
CA GLU A 88 -25.11 -5.47 -6.30
C GLU A 88 -24.76 -6.78 -7.02
N ASP A 89 -25.36 -7.00 -8.20
CA ASP A 89 -25.17 -8.21 -9.02
C ASP A 89 -23.88 -8.20 -9.84
N LYS A 90 -23.15 -7.06 -9.86
CA LYS A 90 -21.95 -6.89 -10.68
C LYS A 90 -20.71 -7.07 -9.85
N ILE A 91 -19.83 -8.00 -10.24
CA ILE A 91 -18.53 -8.19 -9.56
C ILE A 91 -17.66 -6.93 -9.61
N SER A 92 -17.75 -6.14 -10.68
CA SER A 92 -17.03 -4.87 -10.84
C SER A 92 -17.34 -3.88 -9.72
N SER A 93 -18.59 -3.85 -9.20
CA SER A 93 -18.98 -2.96 -8.10
C SER A 93 -18.13 -3.16 -6.85
N TYR A 94 -17.79 -4.39 -6.52
CA TYR A 94 -16.92 -4.74 -5.38
C TYR A 94 -15.45 -4.49 -5.69
N ARG A 95 -15.01 -4.68 -6.94
CA ARG A 95 -13.64 -4.45 -7.42
C ARG A 95 -13.26 -2.98 -7.50
N TYR A 96 -14.24 -2.07 -7.69
CA TYR A 96 -13.97 -0.62 -7.71
C TYR A 96 -13.29 -0.13 -6.44
N VAL A 97 -13.49 -0.78 -5.31
CA VAL A 97 -12.79 -0.45 -4.06
C VAL A 97 -11.28 -0.67 -4.19
N SER A 98 -10.88 -1.78 -4.79
CA SER A 98 -9.46 -2.11 -5.02
C SER A 98 -8.85 -1.18 -6.08
N THR A 99 -9.58 -0.93 -7.16
CA THR A 99 -9.21 0.04 -8.20
C THR A 99 -9.02 1.44 -7.61
N LEU A 100 -9.96 1.92 -6.76
CA LEU A 100 -9.85 3.21 -6.08
C LEU A 100 -8.60 3.24 -5.17
N GLY A 101 -8.35 2.17 -4.42
CA GLY A 101 -7.15 2.04 -3.59
C GLY A 101 -5.87 2.18 -4.42
N ALA A 102 -5.82 1.56 -5.60
CA ALA A 102 -4.68 1.69 -6.52
C ALA A 102 -4.52 3.13 -7.02
N LEU A 103 -5.58 3.79 -7.42
CA LEU A 103 -5.55 5.18 -7.89
C LEU A 103 -5.10 6.15 -6.80
N ILE A 104 -5.62 6.00 -5.56
CA ILE A 104 -5.17 6.80 -4.41
C ILE A 104 -3.69 6.55 -4.16
N THR A 105 -3.23 5.30 -4.21
CA THR A 105 -1.80 4.97 -4.06
C THR A 105 -0.96 5.71 -5.08
N ILE A 106 -1.31 5.70 -6.36
CA ILE A 106 -0.59 6.42 -7.42
C ILE A 106 -0.56 7.93 -7.17
N LEU A 107 -1.69 8.53 -6.77
CA LEU A 107 -1.76 9.95 -6.45
C LEU A 107 -0.85 10.33 -5.27
N VAL A 108 -0.83 9.52 -4.23
CA VAL A 108 0.06 9.73 -3.08
C VAL A 108 1.52 9.55 -3.49
N LEU A 109 1.84 8.49 -4.22
CA LEU A 109 3.19 8.22 -4.73
C LEU A 109 3.69 9.33 -5.66
N TRP A 110 2.81 9.91 -6.48
CA TRP A 110 3.12 11.10 -7.27
C TRP A 110 3.64 12.24 -6.37
N LYS A 111 2.91 12.58 -5.31
CA LYS A 111 3.32 13.63 -4.37
C LYS A 111 4.55 13.25 -3.55
N PHE A 112 4.66 12.00 -3.16
CA PHE A 112 5.78 11.46 -2.41
C PHE A 112 7.08 11.58 -3.21
N SER A 113 7.08 11.11 -4.46
CA SER A 113 8.23 11.17 -5.35
C SER A 113 8.65 12.60 -5.70
N GLN A 114 7.67 13.55 -5.80
CA GLN A 114 7.98 14.97 -5.98
C GLN A 114 8.80 15.54 -4.83
N ILE A 115 8.46 15.19 -3.58
CA ILE A 115 9.18 15.66 -2.40
C ILE A 115 10.60 15.09 -2.36
N LEU A 116 10.77 13.81 -2.71
CA LEU A 116 12.05 13.13 -2.59
C LEU A 116 12.99 13.40 -3.78
N PHE A 117 12.47 13.39 -5.01
CA PHE A 117 13.29 13.29 -6.23
C PHE A 117 12.84 14.24 -7.35
N GLY A 118 11.79 15.05 -7.11
CA GLY A 118 11.30 16.02 -8.09
C GLY A 118 10.30 15.47 -9.10
N GLN A 119 9.86 16.33 -10.02
CA GLN A 119 8.72 16.06 -10.92
C GLN A 119 8.99 14.94 -11.93
N LYS A 120 10.23 14.75 -12.40
CA LYS A 120 10.55 13.66 -13.33
C LYS A 120 10.34 12.27 -12.69
N ALA A 121 10.70 12.14 -11.41
CA ALA A 121 10.47 10.92 -10.66
C ALA A 121 8.97 10.58 -10.56
N SER A 122 8.11 11.59 -10.45
CA SER A 122 6.66 11.38 -10.37
C SER A 122 6.08 10.77 -11.65
N LEU A 123 6.55 11.22 -12.82
CA LEU A 123 6.13 10.63 -14.09
C LEU A 123 6.58 9.17 -14.20
N PHE A 124 7.82 8.88 -13.78
CA PHE A 124 8.31 7.50 -13.74
C PHE A 124 7.46 6.62 -12.83
N VAL A 125 7.17 7.08 -11.61
CA VAL A 125 6.36 6.33 -10.63
C VAL A 125 4.97 6.00 -11.19
N VAL A 126 4.28 6.96 -11.79
CA VAL A 126 2.97 6.71 -12.42
C VAL A 126 3.07 5.66 -13.52
N SER A 127 3.99 5.84 -14.47
CA SER A 127 4.16 4.91 -15.60
C SER A 127 4.55 3.51 -15.12
N ALA A 128 5.45 3.41 -14.13
CA ALA A 128 5.90 2.15 -13.57
C ALA A 128 4.79 1.42 -12.78
N SER A 129 3.93 2.17 -12.07
CA SER A 129 2.76 1.59 -11.38
C SER A 129 1.78 0.94 -12.35
N MET A 130 1.57 1.54 -13.53
CA MET A 130 0.66 1.05 -14.57
C MET A 130 1.07 -0.27 -15.21
N ILE A 131 2.33 -0.67 -15.08
CA ILE A 131 2.88 -1.89 -15.68
C ILE A 131 3.39 -2.87 -14.63
N SER A 132 3.24 -2.55 -13.33
CA SER A 132 3.68 -3.42 -12.24
C SER A 132 2.68 -4.55 -12.03
N LEU A 133 3.12 -5.79 -12.30
CA LEU A 133 2.27 -6.97 -12.38
C LEU A 133 1.41 -7.19 -11.12
N LEU A 134 2.04 -7.29 -9.95
CA LEU A 134 1.32 -7.51 -8.70
C LEU A 134 0.34 -6.38 -8.40
N PHE A 135 0.74 -5.13 -8.63
CA PHE A 135 -0.08 -3.97 -8.30
C PHE A 135 -1.35 -3.89 -9.16
N ILE A 136 -1.22 -4.16 -10.48
CA ILE A 136 -2.37 -4.22 -11.37
C ILE A 136 -3.26 -5.42 -11.02
N PHE A 137 -2.67 -6.60 -10.83
CA PHE A 137 -3.44 -7.78 -10.47
C PHE A 137 -4.31 -7.55 -9.24
N GLU A 138 -3.72 -7.08 -8.14
CA GLU A 138 -4.44 -6.82 -6.88
C GLU A 138 -5.45 -5.65 -6.99
N SER A 139 -5.30 -4.76 -7.97
CA SER A 139 -6.28 -3.70 -8.23
C SER A 139 -7.57 -4.19 -8.89
N HIS A 140 -7.56 -5.39 -9.45
CA HIS A 140 -8.69 -6.03 -10.14
C HIS A 140 -9.43 -7.08 -9.31
N VAL A 141 -8.97 -7.32 -8.09
CA VAL A 141 -9.56 -8.34 -7.21
C VAL A 141 -10.26 -7.65 -6.03
N ALA A 142 -11.48 -8.06 -5.71
CA ALA A 142 -12.29 -7.47 -4.63
C ALA A 142 -11.79 -7.88 -3.24
N LYS A 143 -10.56 -7.42 -2.89
CA LYS A 143 -9.86 -7.73 -1.63
C LYS A 143 -9.42 -6.46 -0.89
N THR A 144 -8.79 -6.68 0.25
CA THR A 144 -8.34 -5.60 1.16
C THR A 144 -7.05 -4.90 0.71
N ASP A 145 -6.25 -5.51 -0.16
CA ASP A 145 -4.81 -5.28 -0.26
C ASP A 145 -4.44 -3.94 -0.87
N THR A 146 -5.01 -3.59 -2.01
CA THR A 146 -4.76 -2.29 -2.66
C THR A 146 -5.37 -1.12 -1.90
N LEU A 147 -6.55 -1.33 -1.28
CA LEU A 147 -7.14 -0.31 -0.42
C LEU A 147 -6.25 -0.08 0.81
N LEU A 148 -5.78 -1.14 1.48
CA LEU A 148 -4.82 -1.04 2.58
C LEU A 148 -3.53 -0.34 2.16
N LEU A 149 -2.98 -0.70 0.99
CA LEU A 149 -1.76 -0.07 0.47
C LEU A 149 -1.92 1.45 0.32
N SER A 150 -3.10 1.92 -0.11
CA SER A 150 -3.36 3.36 -0.24
C SER A 150 -3.27 4.08 1.11
N PHE A 151 -3.85 3.50 2.16
CA PHE A 151 -3.79 4.07 3.51
C PHE A 151 -2.39 3.97 4.12
N ILE A 152 -1.68 2.86 3.94
CA ILE A 152 -0.28 2.73 4.36
C ILE A 152 0.57 3.78 3.66
N THR A 153 0.47 3.90 2.34
CA THR A 153 1.28 4.85 1.56
C THR A 153 0.98 6.30 1.97
N PHE A 154 -0.28 6.63 2.20
CA PHE A 154 -0.67 7.97 2.63
C PHE A 154 -0.18 8.25 4.06
N GLN A 155 -0.31 7.31 4.97
CA GLN A 155 0.19 7.42 6.33
C GLN A 155 1.72 7.62 6.36
N GLN A 156 2.48 6.85 5.57
CA GLN A 156 3.94 7.00 5.44
C GLN A 156 4.34 8.33 4.78
N TYR A 157 3.55 8.81 3.82
CA TYR A 157 3.73 10.15 3.24
C TYR A 157 3.59 11.27 4.29
N LEU A 158 2.57 11.17 5.15
CA LEU A 158 2.37 12.13 6.24
C LEU A 158 3.52 12.06 7.27
N LEU A 159 4.00 10.85 7.59
CA LEU A 159 5.15 10.67 8.47
C LEU A 159 6.42 11.30 7.87
N LEU A 160 6.69 11.09 6.57
CA LEU A 160 7.81 11.76 5.90
C LEU A 160 7.69 13.28 5.96
N LYS A 161 6.49 13.83 5.79
CA LYS A 161 6.27 15.29 5.91
C LYS A 161 6.60 15.81 7.30
N ILE A 162 6.29 15.06 8.36
CA ILE A 162 6.68 15.41 9.73
C ILE A 162 8.20 15.38 9.87
N ILE A 163 8.87 14.35 9.34
CA ILE A 163 10.33 14.19 9.40
C ILE A 163 11.06 15.34 8.68
N LEU A 164 10.60 15.70 7.49
CA LEU A 164 11.27 16.72 6.67
C LEU A 164 10.94 18.14 7.07
N ASN A 165 9.92 18.34 7.90
CA ASN A 165 9.48 19.69 8.27
C ASN A 165 10.37 20.33 9.33
N LYS A 166 10.84 21.53 9.02
CA LYS A 166 11.59 22.39 9.96
C LYS A 166 10.81 23.64 10.41
N LYS A 167 9.58 23.84 9.89
CA LYS A 167 8.78 25.02 10.15
C LYS A 167 7.72 24.74 11.21
N LYS A 168 7.63 25.58 12.23
CA LYS A 168 6.51 25.55 13.18
C LYS A 168 5.27 26.17 12.54
N SER A 169 4.20 25.39 12.44
CA SER A 169 2.89 25.85 12.01
C SER A 169 1.81 24.87 12.48
N ILE A 170 0.58 25.36 12.67
CA ILE A 170 -0.55 24.52 13.08
C ILE A 170 -0.76 23.31 12.13
N LEU A 171 -0.48 23.48 10.85
CA LEU A 171 -0.56 22.42 9.85
C LEU A 171 0.38 21.26 10.19
N PHE A 172 1.63 21.55 10.49
CA PHE A 172 2.64 20.52 10.74
C PHE A 172 2.67 20.04 12.20
N ASP A 173 2.30 20.91 13.13
CA ASP A 173 2.37 20.59 14.55
C ASP A 173 1.12 19.85 15.05
N LEU A 174 0.00 19.92 14.33
CA LEU A 174 -1.27 19.34 14.75
C LEU A 174 -1.99 18.59 13.62
N ILE A 175 -2.31 19.25 12.50
CA ILE A 175 -3.18 18.68 11.46
C ILE A 175 -2.56 17.45 10.82
N ILE A 176 -1.29 17.51 10.39
CA ILE A 176 -0.62 16.38 9.74
C ILE A 176 -0.45 15.19 10.69
N PRO A 177 0.04 15.35 11.95
CA PRO A 177 0.09 14.24 12.89
C PRO A 177 -1.27 13.62 13.17
N ILE A 178 -2.32 14.41 13.43
CA ILE A 178 -3.66 13.87 13.67
C ILE A 178 -4.17 13.11 12.44
N SER A 179 -4.06 13.69 11.23
CA SER A 179 -4.46 13.01 10.00
C SER A 179 -3.72 11.67 9.81
N MET A 180 -2.44 11.61 10.17
CA MET A 180 -1.66 10.37 10.10
C MET A 180 -2.25 9.25 10.98
N TRP A 181 -2.68 9.59 12.20
CA TRP A 181 -3.29 8.62 13.12
C TRP A 181 -4.71 8.22 12.71
N LEU A 182 -5.51 9.15 12.17
CA LEU A 182 -6.83 8.83 11.61
C LEU A 182 -6.70 7.84 10.43
N VAL A 183 -5.76 8.11 9.52
CA VAL A 183 -5.45 7.23 8.39
C VAL A 183 -4.99 5.84 8.87
N LEU A 184 -4.19 5.77 9.94
CA LEU A 184 -3.78 4.52 10.57
C LEU A 184 -4.99 3.73 11.12
N GLY A 185 -5.94 4.42 11.77
CA GLY A 185 -7.17 3.81 12.28
C GLY A 185 -8.05 3.22 11.17
N ILE A 186 -8.20 3.95 10.06
CA ILE A 186 -8.93 3.44 8.89
C ILE A 186 -8.21 2.22 8.30
N GLY A 187 -6.88 2.26 8.15
CA GLY A 187 -6.07 1.13 7.70
C GLY A 187 -6.26 -0.12 8.58
N PHE A 188 -6.37 0.09 9.90
CA PHE A 188 -6.69 -1.00 10.83
C PHE A 188 -8.09 -1.60 10.57
N LEU A 189 -9.10 -0.78 10.35
CA LEU A 189 -10.45 -1.28 10.04
C LEU A 189 -10.52 -2.03 8.70
N ILE A 190 -9.57 -1.82 7.77
CA ILE A 190 -9.52 -2.53 6.48
C ILE A 190 -8.90 -3.94 6.64
N LYS A 191 -7.75 -4.06 7.30
CA LYS A 191 -7.02 -5.35 7.35
C LYS A 191 -6.37 -5.65 8.71
N GLY A 192 -6.85 -5.03 9.78
CA GLY A 192 -6.35 -5.26 11.14
C GLY A 192 -4.94 -4.70 11.35
N PRO A 193 -4.06 -5.41 12.08
CA PRO A 193 -2.82 -4.85 12.63
C PRO A 193 -1.74 -4.53 11.60
N ILE A 194 -1.88 -4.91 10.33
CA ILE A 194 -0.83 -4.76 9.30
C ILE A 194 -0.38 -3.30 9.16
N SER A 195 -1.32 -2.34 9.13
CA SER A 195 -0.99 -0.91 9.04
C SER A 195 -0.19 -0.42 10.25
N ILE A 196 -0.54 -0.91 11.45
CA ILE A 196 0.17 -0.60 12.69
C ILE A 196 1.59 -1.19 12.67
N VAL A 197 1.73 -2.43 12.23
CA VAL A 197 3.04 -3.11 12.12
C VAL A 197 3.96 -2.31 11.19
N VAL A 198 3.51 -1.96 9.98
CA VAL A 198 4.30 -1.13 9.06
C VAL A 198 4.69 0.20 9.70
N PHE A 199 3.74 0.87 10.37
CA PHE A 199 4.01 2.16 11.01
C PHE A 199 5.05 2.05 12.12
N ILE A 200 4.86 1.13 13.07
CA ILE A 200 5.75 0.97 14.22
C ILE A 200 7.16 0.60 13.76
N PHE A 201 7.31 -0.36 12.85
CA PHE A 201 8.62 -0.78 12.39
C PHE A 201 9.34 0.29 11.56
N THR A 202 8.62 1.05 10.73
CA THR A 202 9.21 2.20 10.03
C THR A 202 9.67 3.27 11.01
N LEU A 203 8.79 3.67 11.95
CA LEU A 203 9.08 4.71 12.93
C LEU A 203 10.25 4.33 13.84
N SER A 204 10.19 3.14 14.44
CA SER A 204 11.24 2.67 15.37
C SER A 204 12.60 2.54 14.69
N SER A 205 12.65 1.92 13.51
CA SER A 205 13.89 1.80 12.72
C SER A 205 14.46 3.16 12.35
N TYR A 206 13.59 4.11 11.95
CA TYR A 206 14.02 5.46 11.60
C TYR A 206 14.56 6.24 12.80
N VAL A 207 13.86 6.17 13.95
CA VAL A 207 14.30 6.82 15.20
C VAL A 207 15.62 6.23 15.68
N LEU A 208 15.77 4.92 15.67
CA LEU A 208 17.00 4.24 16.08
C LEU A 208 18.18 4.60 15.15
N TRP A 209 17.97 4.57 13.84
CA TRP A 209 19.03 4.89 12.88
C TRP A 209 19.52 6.33 12.98
N ASN A 210 18.58 7.29 13.08
CA ASN A 210 18.92 8.73 13.09
C ASN A 210 19.12 9.28 14.51
N LYS A 211 18.84 8.50 15.56
CA LYS A 211 18.88 8.92 16.97
C LYS A 211 17.96 10.14 17.23
N ASP A 212 16.85 10.24 16.47
CA ASP A 212 15.92 11.37 16.56
C ASP A 212 14.70 11.03 17.42
N ILE A 213 14.91 11.10 18.75
CA ILE A 213 13.83 10.88 19.72
C ILE A 213 12.76 11.99 19.66
N ASN A 214 13.11 13.18 19.17
CA ASN A 214 12.14 14.27 19.06
C ASN A 214 11.02 13.96 18.05
N LEU A 215 11.27 13.10 17.07
CA LEU A 215 10.25 12.63 16.15
C LEU A 215 9.05 12.00 16.91
N LEU A 216 9.31 11.25 18.00
CA LEU A 216 8.25 10.66 18.83
C LEU A 216 7.33 11.71 19.46
N LYS A 217 7.86 12.92 19.79
CA LYS A 217 7.04 14.04 20.28
C LYS A 217 6.29 14.70 19.12
N ASN A 218 6.93 14.82 17.96
CA ASN A 218 6.35 15.50 16.78
C ASN A 218 5.15 14.76 16.18
N ILE A 219 5.10 13.41 16.29
CA ILE A 219 3.94 12.63 15.86
C ILE A 219 2.73 12.76 16.80
N ARG A 220 2.84 13.50 17.91
CA ARG A 220 1.74 13.75 18.88
C ARG A 220 1.05 12.45 19.35
N PRO A 221 1.76 11.48 19.93
CA PRO A 221 1.23 10.14 20.20
C PRO A 221 -0.01 10.14 21.09
N PHE A 222 -0.06 11.00 22.12
CA PHE A 222 -1.22 11.08 23.02
C PHE A 222 -2.52 11.41 22.25
N TRP A 223 -2.53 12.50 21.50
CA TRP A 223 -3.69 12.90 20.69
C TRP A 223 -3.93 11.92 19.54
N GLY A 224 -2.86 11.39 19.00
CA GLY A 224 -2.91 10.41 17.92
C GLY A 224 -3.61 9.13 18.31
N ILE A 225 -3.26 8.55 19.47
CA ILE A 225 -3.92 7.35 20.00
C ILE A 225 -5.40 7.61 20.26
N ILE A 226 -5.77 8.77 20.80
CA ILE A 226 -7.18 9.15 20.97
C ILE A 226 -7.92 9.15 19.62
N CYS A 227 -7.34 9.80 18.60
CA CYS A 227 -7.93 9.82 17.25
C CYS A 227 -8.05 8.43 16.63
N PHE A 228 -7.03 7.60 16.79
CA PHE A 228 -7.06 6.20 16.37
C PHE A 228 -8.21 5.42 17.06
N MET A 229 -8.33 5.56 18.37
CA MET A 229 -9.36 4.89 19.16
C MET A 229 -10.78 5.35 18.77
N ILE A 230 -10.99 6.64 18.49
CA ILE A 230 -12.28 7.17 18.01
C ILE A 230 -12.72 6.48 16.71
N ILE A 231 -11.78 6.15 15.82
CA ILE A 231 -12.10 5.45 14.57
C ILE A 231 -12.37 3.96 14.80
N VAL A 232 -11.57 3.32 15.65
CA VAL A 232 -11.56 1.86 15.77
C VAL A 232 -12.56 1.33 16.80
N LEU A 233 -12.61 1.96 17.96
CA LEU A 233 -13.39 1.43 19.09
C LEU A 233 -14.90 1.33 18.85
N PRO A 234 -15.57 2.26 18.15
CA PRO A 234 -17.02 2.13 17.97
C PRO A 234 -17.42 0.79 17.36
N TRP A 235 -16.78 0.38 16.27
CA TRP A 235 -17.06 -0.91 15.68
C TRP A 235 -16.61 -2.08 16.55
N VAL A 236 -15.41 -2.00 17.15
CA VAL A 236 -14.87 -3.04 18.04
C VAL A 236 -15.81 -3.32 19.21
N PHE A 237 -16.36 -2.30 19.85
CA PHE A 237 -17.31 -2.47 20.95
C PHE A 237 -18.62 -3.12 20.51
N ILE A 238 -19.15 -2.65 19.38
CA ILE A 238 -20.43 -3.15 18.90
C ILE A 238 -20.30 -4.62 18.47
N ILE A 239 -19.28 -4.97 17.66
CA ILE A 239 -19.07 -6.36 17.20
C ILE A 239 -18.78 -7.30 18.38
N GLN A 240 -18.04 -6.85 19.39
CA GLN A 240 -17.80 -7.63 20.61
C GLN A 240 -19.11 -7.96 21.33
N LYS A 241 -20.02 -6.99 21.41
CA LYS A 241 -21.30 -7.15 22.08
C LYS A 241 -22.28 -8.01 21.26
N THR A 242 -22.37 -7.79 19.95
CA THR A 242 -23.34 -8.49 19.08
C THR A 242 -22.97 -9.94 18.82
N THR A 243 -21.70 -10.31 19.00
CA THR A 243 -21.19 -11.67 18.79
C THR A 243 -20.77 -12.36 20.09
N ASP A 244 -21.07 -11.79 21.26
CA ASP A 244 -20.66 -12.31 22.57
C ASP A 244 -19.15 -12.69 22.63
N GLY A 245 -18.31 -11.89 21.96
CA GLY A 245 -16.86 -12.09 21.89
C GLY A 245 -16.38 -13.12 20.86
N LEU A 246 -17.27 -13.85 20.20
CA LEU A 246 -16.91 -14.89 19.26
C LEU A 246 -16.12 -14.36 18.06
N PHE A 247 -16.38 -13.13 17.62
CA PHE A 247 -15.65 -12.54 16.50
C PHE A 247 -14.15 -12.49 16.77
N PHE A 248 -13.71 -11.91 17.88
CA PHE A 248 -12.29 -11.79 18.19
C PHE A 248 -11.67 -13.12 18.58
N GLN A 249 -12.40 -13.99 19.26
CA GLN A 249 -11.93 -15.34 19.55
C GLN A 249 -11.59 -16.10 18.25
N LYS A 250 -12.49 -16.11 17.27
CA LYS A 250 -12.25 -16.72 15.95
C LYS A 250 -11.14 -15.99 15.18
N ALA A 251 -11.14 -14.65 15.15
CA ALA A 251 -10.15 -13.85 14.45
C ALA A 251 -8.71 -14.14 14.93
N ILE A 252 -8.53 -14.30 16.24
CA ILE A 252 -7.23 -14.57 16.84
C ILE A 252 -6.84 -16.04 16.66
N ASN A 253 -7.72 -16.96 17.05
CA ASN A 253 -7.38 -18.38 17.13
C ASN A 253 -7.46 -19.13 15.79
N GLU A 254 -8.32 -18.68 14.85
CA GLU A 254 -8.51 -19.37 13.57
C GLU A 254 -7.89 -18.65 12.36
N ASP A 255 -7.58 -17.34 12.47
CA ASP A 255 -6.97 -16.60 11.35
C ASP A 255 -5.55 -16.08 11.67
N PHE A 256 -5.39 -15.35 12.78
CA PHE A 256 -4.15 -14.61 13.04
C PHE A 256 -3.03 -15.51 13.56
N LEU A 257 -3.25 -16.23 14.68
CA LEU A 257 -2.22 -17.09 15.28
C LEU A 257 -1.80 -18.25 14.37
N PRO A 258 -2.72 -18.98 13.71
CA PRO A 258 -2.33 -20.06 12.81
C PRO A 258 -1.42 -19.59 11.67
N LYS A 259 -1.70 -18.41 11.07
CA LYS A 259 -0.85 -17.85 9.99
C LYS A 259 0.56 -17.49 10.44
N LEU A 260 0.73 -17.12 11.72
CA LEU A 260 2.03 -16.79 12.28
C LEU A 260 2.84 -18.02 12.69
N LEU A 261 2.16 -19.08 13.13
CA LEU A 261 2.81 -20.26 13.75
C LEU A 261 2.99 -21.44 12.81
N SER A 262 2.13 -21.54 11.80
CA SER A 262 2.12 -22.70 10.88
C SER A 262 1.69 -22.28 9.46
N GLU A 263 1.96 -23.17 8.52
CA GLU A 263 1.45 -23.06 7.16
C GLU A 263 -0.07 -23.20 7.14
N GLN A 264 -0.73 -22.33 6.38
CA GLN A 264 -2.17 -22.38 6.22
C GLN A 264 -2.55 -22.64 4.76
N GLU A 265 -3.55 -23.51 4.56
CA GLU A 265 -4.18 -23.79 3.25
C GLU A 265 -3.15 -24.20 2.17
N SER A 266 -2.09 -24.94 2.52
CA SER A 266 -0.99 -25.35 1.62
C SER A 266 -0.15 -24.19 1.06
N HIS A 267 -0.18 -23.04 1.68
CA HIS A 267 0.61 -21.86 1.32
C HIS A 267 1.83 -21.69 2.23
N GLY A 268 2.63 -22.74 2.38
CA GLY A 268 3.86 -22.69 3.16
C GLY A 268 5.09 -22.28 2.36
N GLY A 269 6.10 -21.72 3.06
CA GLY A 269 7.38 -21.43 2.45
C GLY A 269 8.45 -21.01 3.47
N TYR A 270 9.69 -21.36 3.16
CA TYR A 270 10.84 -21.00 3.99
C TYR A 270 11.19 -19.52 3.86
N PRO A 271 11.91 -18.95 4.85
CA PRO A 271 12.54 -17.61 4.70
C PRO A 271 13.39 -17.55 3.42
N GLY A 272 13.30 -16.46 2.67
CA GLY A 272 13.89 -16.30 1.34
C GLY A 272 12.91 -16.51 0.19
N TYR A 273 11.68 -16.95 0.48
CA TYR A 273 10.64 -17.17 -0.54
C TYR A 273 10.36 -15.92 -1.37
N TYR A 274 10.06 -14.79 -0.72
CA TYR A 274 9.77 -13.54 -1.44
C TYR A 274 10.99 -12.97 -2.14
N PHE A 275 12.18 -13.20 -1.60
CA PHE A 275 13.43 -12.82 -2.29
C PHE A 275 13.56 -13.57 -3.61
N LEU A 276 13.34 -14.88 -3.64
CA LEU A 276 13.43 -15.70 -4.84
C LEU A 276 12.38 -15.30 -5.89
N ILE A 277 11.13 -15.07 -5.48
CA ILE A 277 10.05 -14.71 -6.41
C ILE A 277 9.92 -13.20 -6.66
N SER A 278 10.81 -12.38 -6.07
CA SER A 278 10.77 -10.92 -6.19
C SER A 278 10.85 -10.42 -7.64
N SER A 279 11.57 -11.14 -8.50
CA SER A 279 11.67 -10.84 -9.94
C SER A 279 10.32 -10.94 -10.64
N LEU A 280 9.47 -11.86 -10.23
CA LEU A 280 8.11 -12.04 -10.76
C LEU A 280 7.14 -11.03 -10.13
N ILE A 281 7.10 -10.98 -8.80
CA ILE A 281 6.13 -10.16 -8.04
C ILE A 281 6.29 -8.67 -8.38
N PHE A 282 7.54 -8.19 -8.43
CA PHE A 282 7.84 -6.78 -8.69
C PHE A 282 8.23 -6.50 -10.13
N TRP A 283 7.85 -7.36 -11.08
CA TRP A 283 8.05 -7.08 -12.49
C TRP A 283 7.28 -5.84 -12.93
N PRO A 284 7.87 -4.90 -13.72
CA PRO A 284 9.26 -4.88 -14.22
C PRO A 284 10.26 -4.15 -13.28
N LEU A 285 9.86 -3.70 -12.09
CA LEU A 285 10.71 -2.95 -11.15
C LEU A 285 11.93 -3.75 -10.71
N ALA A 286 11.80 -5.07 -10.60
CA ALA A 286 12.88 -5.96 -10.16
C ALA A 286 14.12 -5.89 -11.05
N SER A 287 13.98 -5.60 -12.34
CA SER A 287 15.11 -5.42 -13.26
C SER A 287 16.04 -4.26 -12.86
N PHE A 288 15.55 -3.33 -12.03
CA PHE A 288 16.32 -2.21 -11.52
C PHE A 288 16.95 -2.46 -10.13
N PHE A 289 16.72 -3.60 -9.48
CA PHE A 289 17.19 -3.85 -8.11
C PHE A 289 18.72 -3.74 -7.96
N PRO A 290 19.57 -4.25 -8.87
CA PRO A 290 21.02 -4.07 -8.75
C PRO A 290 21.44 -2.59 -8.78
N LEU A 291 20.80 -1.80 -9.67
CA LEU A 291 21.02 -0.36 -9.76
C LEU A 291 20.51 0.38 -8.52
N ALA A 292 19.36 -0.05 -8.01
CA ALA A 292 18.75 0.50 -6.80
C ALA A 292 19.60 0.25 -5.56
N PHE A 293 20.20 -0.94 -5.44
CA PHE A 293 21.15 -1.25 -4.37
C PHE A 293 22.38 -0.33 -4.41
N PHE A 294 22.97 -0.13 -5.59
CA PHE A 294 24.08 0.81 -5.77
C PHE A 294 23.68 2.24 -5.40
N PHE A 295 22.53 2.71 -5.88
CA PHE A 295 22.01 4.04 -5.56
C PHE A 295 21.82 4.23 -4.06
N VAL A 296 21.17 3.28 -3.39
CA VAL A 296 20.92 3.30 -1.94
C VAL A 296 22.24 3.37 -1.19
N LYS A 297 23.21 2.48 -1.50
CA LYS A 297 24.54 2.44 -0.86
C LYS A 297 25.23 3.80 -0.90
N ASN A 298 25.17 4.50 -2.03
CA ASN A 298 25.83 5.79 -2.22
C ASN A 298 25.06 6.99 -1.62
N ASN A 299 23.81 6.80 -1.19
CA ASN A 299 22.93 7.86 -0.70
C ASN A 299 22.39 7.64 0.72
N LEU A 300 23.03 6.77 1.52
CA LEU A 300 22.62 6.46 2.89
C LEU A 300 22.58 7.69 3.83
N ASN A 301 23.24 8.77 3.49
CA ASN A 301 23.20 10.02 4.25
C ASN A 301 21.95 10.85 4.00
N ASN A 302 21.18 10.53 2.95
CA ASN A 302 19.93 11.22 2.65
C ASN A 302 18.80 10.72 3.57
N LEU A 303 18.13 11.63 4.29
CA LEU A 303 17.05 11.28 5.22
C LEU A 303 15.87 10.58 4.56
N GLY A 304 15.53 10.97 3.32
CA GLY A 304 14.47 10.34 2.55
C GLY A 304 14.81 8.90 2.17
N ILE A 305 16.07 8.64 1.77
CA ILE A 305 16.53 7.27 1.47
C ILE A 305 16.53 6.41 2.73
N ARG A 306 17.02 6.92 3.85
CA ARG A 306 16.95 6.21 5.15
C ARG A 306 15.52 5.86 5.50
N PHE A 307 14.58 6.80 5.31
CA PHE A 307 13.17 6.57 5.56
C PHE A 307 12.60 5.43 4.70
N LEU A 308 12.88 5.41 3.40
CA LEU A 308 12.42 4.36 2.50
C LEU A 308 12.99 2.99 2.88
N ILE A 309 14.24 2.92 3.33
CA ILE A 309 14.86 1.68 3.82
C ILE A 309 14.21 1.22 5.13
N CYS A 310 13.95 2.14 6.07
CA CYS A 310 13.28 1.84 7.33
C CYS A 310 11.83 1.35 7.12
N TRP A 311 11.19 1.74 6.03
CA TRP A 311 9.89 1.20 5.66
C TRP A 311 10.02 -0.18 4.98
N LEU A 312 10.94 -0.32 4.04
CA LEU A 312 11.11 -1.52 3.22
C LEU A 312 11.65 -2.72 4.02
N VAL A 313 12.81 -2.56 4.65
CA VAL A 313 13.60 -3.69 5.15
C VAL A 313 12.95 -4.40 6.34
N PRO A 314 12.48 -3.72 7.39
CA PRO A 314 11.88 -4.41 8.52
C PRO A 314 10.62 -5.19 8.15
N PHE A 315 9.76 -4.61 7.31
CA PHE A 315 8.55 -5.30 6.89
C PHE A 315 8.86 -6.47 5.94
N TRP A 316 9.86 -6.34 5.06
CA TRP A 316 10.33 -7.47 4.26
C TRP A 316 10.78 -8.63 5.13
N ILE A 317 11.60 -8.36 6.16
CA ILE A 317 12.06 -9.39 7.10
C ILE A 317 10.87 -10.08 7.78
N ILE A 318 9.87 -9.30 8.21
CA ILE A 318 8.68 -9.86 8.87
C ILE A 318 7.95 -10.86 7.94
N ILE A 319 7.67 -10.48 6.70
CA ILE A 319 6.95 -11.36 5.77
C ILE A 319 7.77 -12.60 5.37
N GLU A 320 9.12 -12.49 5.39
CA GLU A 320 9.98 -13.66 5.17
C GLU A 320 9.98 -14.63 6.35
N LEU A 321 9.77 -14.15 7.57
CA LEU A 321 9.73 -14.99 8.77
C LEU A 321 8.37 -15.67 8.99
N ILE A 322 7.28 -15.11 8.45
CA ILE A 322 5.95 -15.72 8.56
C ILE A 322 5.89 -17.00 7.71
N PRO A 323 5.49 -18.17 8.27
CA PRO A 323 5.43 -19.44 7.53
C PRO A 323 4.45 -19.43 6.36
N THR A 324 3.27 -18.83 6.53
CA THR A 324 2.27 -18.69 5.46
C THR A 324 2.71 -17.66 4.42
N LYS A 325 2.80 -18.08 3.14
CA LYS A 325 3.27 -17.26 2.02
C LYS A 325 2.16 -17.00 1.02
N LEU A 326 1.68 -15.75 0.92
CA LEU A 326 0.71 -15.33 -0.08
C LEU A 326 1.32 -14.25 -0.99
N PHE A 327 1.03 -14.29 -2.29
CA PHE A 327 1.61 -13.39 -3.29
C PHE A 327 1.39 -11.91 -3.00
N HIS A 328 0.30 -11.55 -2.32
CA HIS A 328 -0.04 -10.16 -1.98
C HIS A 328 0.61 -9.65 -0.68
N TYR A 329 1.24 -10.49 0.14
CA TYR A 329 1.88 -10.04 1.39
C TYR A 329 2.98 -8.99 1.18
N PRO A 330 3.77 -9.01 0.07
CA PRO A 330 4.74 -7.97 -0.23
C PRO A 330 4.13 -6.62 -0.67
N LEU A 331 2.82 -6.52 -0.88
CA LEU A 331 2.23 -5.29 -1.41
C LEU A 331 2.53 -4.04 -0.54
N PRO A 332 2.54 -4.08 0.81
CA PRO A 332 2.91 -2.91 1.63
C PRO A 332 4.30 -2.32 1.36
N ILE A 333 5.22 -3.10 0.79
CA ILE A 333 6.56 -2.63 0.41
C ILE A 333 6.67 -2.22 -1.06
N PHE A 334 5.62 -2.34 -1.84
CA PHE A 334 5.59 -1.85 -3.22
C PHE A 334 5.92 -0.36 -3.31
N SER A 335 5.32 0.44 -2.42
CA SER A 335 5.51 1.89 -2.41
C SER A 335 6.96 2.34 -2.16
N PRO A 336 7.69 1.88 -1.14
CA PRO A 336 9.09 2.24 -0.98
C PRO A 336 9.98 1.69 -2.09
N LEU A 337 9.69 0.51 -2.65
CA LEU A 337 10.45 -0.06 -3.78
C LEU A 337 10.35 0.82 -5.02
N ILE A 338 9.14 1.19 -5.46
CA ILE A 338 8.96 2.02 -6.65
C ILE A 338 9.57 3.40 -6.47
N LEU A 339 9.52 3.98 -5.25
CA LEU A 339 10.18 5.25 -4.94
C LEU A 339 11.70 5.14 -5.00
N ILE A 340 12.30 4.08 -4.49
CA ILE A 340 13.74 3.83 -4.57
C ILE A 340 14.17 3.66 -6.04
N VAL A 341 13.42 2.89 -6.84
CA VAL A 341 13.70 2.72 -8.27
C VAL A 341 13.59 4.06 -9.01
N ALA A 342 12.57 4.88 -8.72
CA ALA A 342 12.43 6.21 -9.30
C ALA A 342 13.62 7.13 -8.95
N GLY A 343 14.04 7.13 -7.68
CA GLY A 343 15.23 7.87 -7.24
C GLY A 343 16.50 7.40 -7.95
N THR A 344 16.62 6.09 -8.17
CA THR A 344 17.72 5.48 -8.94
C THR A 344 17.77 6.02 -10.35
N MET A 345 16.66 6.05 -11.06
CA MET A 345 16.59 6.55 -12.45
C MET A 345 17.00 8.02 -12.52
N ILE A 346 16.54 8.86 -11.60
CA ILE A 346 16.92 10.28 -11.55
C ILE A 346 18.40 10.45 -11.21
N TYR A 347 18.94 9.63 -10.29
CA TYR A 347 20.36 9.67 -9.94
C TYR A 347 21.25 9.35 -11.13
N PHE A 348 20.94 8.31 -11.90
CA PHE A 348 21.70 7.93 -13.08
C PHE A 348 21.57 8.96 -14.20
N GLU A 349 20.40 9.55 -14.43
CA GLU A 349 20.20 10.63 -15.40
C GLU A 349 21.06 11.85 -15.06
N ASN A 350 21.03 12.30 -13.81
CA ASN A 350 21.74 13.50 -13.37
C ASN A 350 23.27 13.35 -13.41
N ASN A 351 23.76 12.16 -13.09
CA ASN A 351 25.21 11.89 -13.09
C ASN A 351 25.75 11.46 -14.47
N LYS A 352 24.91 11.44 -15.52
CA LYS A 352 25.26 10.98 -16.87
C LYS A 352 25.95 9.61 -16.87
N LEU A 353 25.65 8.77 -15.90
CA LEU A 353 26.22 7.43 -15.80
C LEU A 353 25.70 6.58 -16.95
N ASN A 354 26.61 5.88 -17.63
CA ASN A 354 26.26 5.07 -18.78
C ASN A 354 25.55 3.79 -18.32
N LEU A 355 24.21 3.82 -18.39
CA LEU A 355 23.37 2.67 -18.05
C LEU A 355 23.79 1.38 -18.79
N LYS A 356 24.21 1.48 -20.07
CA LYS A 356 24.67 0.31 -20.85
C LYS A 356 25.88 -0.36 -20.21
N SER A 357 26.86 0.42 -19.76
CA SER A 357 28.05 -0.11 -19.09
C SER A 357 27.76 -0.75 -17.75
N PHE A 358 26.74 -0.26 -17.03
CA PHE A 358 26.37 -0.81 -15.74
C PHE A 358 25.49 -2.06 -15.88
N ILE A 359 24.53 -2.06 -16.82
CA ILE A 359 23.68 -3.23 -17.11
C ILE A 359 24.54 -4.41 -17.60
N SER A 360 25.55 -4.17 -18.43
CA SER A 360 26.47 -5.24 -18.85
C SER A 360 27.28 -5.82 -17.69
N LYS A 361 27.65 -5.01 -16.70
CA LYS A 361 28.35 -5.49 -15.49
C LYS A 361 27.43 -6.17 -14.47
N SER A 362 26.16 -5.76 -14.38
CA SER A 362 25.19 -6.37 -13.45
C SER A 362 24.51 -7.61 -14.05
N ALA A 363 24.43 -7.75 -15.37
CA ALA A 363 23.98 -8.99 -16.01
C ALA A 363 24.93 -10.17 -15.70
N VAL A 364 26.21 -9.92 -15.47
CA VAL A 364 27.18 -10.94 -15.04
C VAL A 364 26.93 -11.38 -13.57
N PHE A 365 26.20 -10.63 -12.78
CA PHE A 365 25.86 -10.98 -11.39
C PHE A 365 24.52 -11.72 -11.24
N LEU A 366 23.71 -11.79 -12.31
CA LEU A 366 22.37 -12.42 -12.31
C LEU A 366 22.36 -13.78 -13.03
N PHE A 367 23.48 -14.20 -13.60
CA PHE A 367 23.77 -15.54 -14.13
C PHE A 367 24.97 -16.16 -13.40
#